data_d59da8139e6320ab44ce360bd08a699b
#
_entry.id   d59da8139e6320ab44ce360bd08a699b
#
_cell.length_a   1.000
_cell.length_b   1.000
_cell.length_c   1.000
_cell.angle_alpha   90.00
_cell.angle_beta   90.00
_cell.angle_gamma   90.00
#
_symmetry.space_group_name_H-M   'P 1'
#
loop_
_entity.id
_entity.type
_entity.pdbx_description
1 polymer ?
#
loop_
_entity_poly.entity_id
_entity_poly.type
_entity_poly.pdbx_seq_one_letter_code
_entity_poly.pdbx_strand_id
1 'polypeptide(L)'
;GLALRQTEGFLRSVAKLTHVDIDIPDHSTLSRRSARLPRHNIGSVAATGPMQIMIDGTGLKMHRGSAPPEDKRNRRSWRKLHLAVDAKAAEILSAKVTTYDTRDSTPVPDLLAPVERAFASVMADGAYDRASVYNAIAENAPRKSHSPTRIVIPPGRNSRLAEDHDVVNGQGDGNIRHIARVGRRQWQKETKYNQRSLVETAVSRFKNEFTDSLRSRTLRTQVSEVRIACTLLNTMTRLGMPNGHCVA
;
A
#
# COMPACT_ATOMS: atom_id res chain seq x y z
N GLY A 1 11.99 -13.23 6.45
CA GLY A 1 12.03 -14.22 5.38
C GLY A 1 13.39 -14.89 5.26
N LEU A 2 13.46 -16.06 4.66
CA LEU A 2 14.69 -16.80 4.41
C LEU A 2 15.42 -16.26 3.16
N ALA A 3 16.75 -16.38 3.10
CA ALA A 3 17.48 -16.17 1.86
C ALA A 3 17.12 -17.27 0.84
N LEU A 4 17.18 -16.99 -0.48
CA LEU A 4 16.69 -17.93 -1.51
C LEU A 4 17.33 -19.33 -1.43
N ARG A 5 18.62 -19.42 -1.08
CA ARG A 5 19.28 -20.71 -0.86
C ARG A 5 18.74 -21.46 0.36
N GLN A 6 18.42 -20.73 1.43
CA GLN A 6 17.78 -21.30 2.62
C GLN A 6 16.34 -21.72 2.30
N THR A 7 15.62 -20.93 1.48
CA THR A 7 14.27 -21.27 1.01
C THR A 7 14.27 -22.57 0.21
N GLU A 8 15.22 -22.74 -0.72
CA GLU A 8 15.40 -23.99 -1.46
C GLU A 8 15.64 -25.19 -0.53
N GLY A 9 16.61 -25.07 0.39
CA GLY A 9 16.91 -26.14 1.35
C GLY A 9 15.72 -26.45 2.26
N PHE A 10 15.02 -25.43 2.75
CA PHE A 10 13.82 -25.60 3.57
C PHE A 10 12.71 -26.35 2.82
N LEU A 11 12.41 -25.92 1.59
CA LEU A 11 11.37 -26.57 0.77
C LEU A 11 11.71 -28.03 0.47
N ARG A 12 12.98 -28.34 0.15
CA ARG A 12 13.44 -29.72 -0.03
C ARG A 12 13.26 -30.57 1.23
N SER A 13 13.55 -30.00 2.40
CA SER A 13 13.36 -30.68 3.68
C SER A 13 11.88 -30.92 3.98
N VAL A 14 11.01 -29.93 3.74
CA VAL A 14 9.56 -30.08 3.91
C VAL A 14 9.00 -31.14 2.97
N ALA A 15 9.33 -31.10 1.68
CA ALA A 15 8.87 -32.09 0.71
C ALA A 15 9.28 -33.51 1.12
N LYS A 16 10.52 -33.69 1.60
CA LYS A 16 11.00 -34.97 2.11
C LYS A 16 10.21 -35.44 3.33
N LEU A 17 9.95 -34.55 4.30
CA LEU A 17 9.23 -34.86 5.54
C LEU A 17 7.75 -35.20 5.29
N THR A 18 7.14 -34.52 4.31
CA THR A 18 5.72 -34.72 3.94
C THR A 18 5.52 -35.82 2.89
N HIS A 19 6.59 -36.45 2.43
CA HIS A 19 6.58 -37.46 1.35
C HIS A 19 5.89 -36.97 0.06
N VAL A 20 6.02 -35.66 -0.22
CA VAL A 20 5.46 -35.06 -1.43
C VAL A 20 6.54 -35.00 -2.50
N ASP A 21 6.30 -35.65 -3.64
CA ASP A 21 7.20 -35.62 -4.80
C ASP A 21 6.90 -34.38 -5.65
N ILE A 22 7.64 -33.29 -5.42
CA ILE A 22 7.56 -32.05 -6.19
C ILE A 22 8.96 -31.61 -6.59
N ASP A 23 9.07 -31.14 -7.84
CA ASP A 23 10.32 -30.51 -8.33
C ASP A 23 10.50 -29.12 -7.71
N ILE A 24 11.47 -29.00 -6.79
CA ILE A 24 11.76 -27.75 -6.10
C ILE A 24 12.82 -26.98 -6.90
N PRO A 25 12.46 -25.81 -7.44
CA PRO A 25 13.39 -25.02 -8.22
C PRO A 25 14.57 -24.53 -7.37
N ASP A 26 15.74 -24.50 -7.97
CA ASP A 26 16.94 -23.95 -7.35
C ASP A 26 16.81 -22.44 -7.07
N HIS A 27 17.65 -21.92 -6.19
CA HIS A 27 17.63 -20.50 -5.78
C HIS A 27 17.86 -19.52 -6.93
N SER A 28 18.57 -19.90 -7.99
CA SER A 28 18.81 -19.04 -9.16
C SER A 28 17.54 -18.95 -10.03
N THR A 29 16.83 -20.05 -10.15
CA THR A 29 15.50 -20.09 -10.81
C THR A 29 14.47 -19.30 -10.01
N LEU A 30 14.43 -19.43 -8.68
CA LEU A 30 13.58 -18.60 -7.82
C LEU A 30 13.90 -17.11 -8.00
N SER A 31 15.18 -16.74 -8.04
CA SER A 31 15.61 -15.35 -8.29
C SER A 31 15.16 -14.83 -9.64
N ARG A 32 15.33 -15.61 -10.70
CA ARG A 32 14.89 -15.23 -12.06
C ARG A 32 13.38 -15.09 -12.17
N ARG A 33 12.63 -16.02 -11.59
CA ARG A 33 11.16 -15.97 -11.56
C ARG A 33 10.64 -14.79 -10.77
N SER A 34 11.20 -14.51 -9.59
CA SER A 34 10.78 -13.37 -8.78
C SER A 34 10.98 -12.02 -9.49
N ALA A 35 12.08 -11.88 -10.26
CA ALA A 35 12.33 -10.68 -11.05
C ALA A 35 11.40 -10.51 -12.27
N ARG A 36 10.73 -11.58 -12.70
CA ARG A 36 9.79 -11.61 -13.82
C ARG A 36 8.33 -11.68 -13.40
N LEU A 37 8.05 -11.66 -12.10
CA LEU A 37 6.67 -11.67 -11.64
C LEU A 37 5.86 -10.59 -12.34
N PRO A 38 4.70 -10.95 -12.95
CA PRO A 38 3.89 -10.00 -13.68
C PRO A 38 3.47 -8.86 -12.75
N ARG A 39 3.34 -7.68 -13.32
CA ARG A 39 2.88 -6.48 -12.60
C ARG A 39 1.37 -6.52 -12.33
N HIS A 40 0.78 -7.71 -12.18
CA HIS A 40 -0.65 -7.85 -11.93
C HIS A 40 -1.07 -7.24 -10.60
N ASN A 41 -2.32 -6.82 -10.59
CA ASN A 41 -3.01 -6.33 -9.42
C ASN A 41 -2.79 -7.29 -8.25
N ILE A 42 -2.35 -6.73 -7.14
CA ILE A 42 -2.41 -7.42 -5.84
C ILE A 42 -3.89 -7.62 -5.46
N GLY A 43 -4.79 -7.07 -6.23
CA GLY A 43 -6.19 -6.78 -6.10
C GLY A 43 -7.08 -7.75 -5.36
N SER A 44 -8.13 -7.19 -4.77
CA SER A 44 -9.18 -7.89 -4.04
C SER A 44 -10.09 -8.70 -4.97
N VAL A 45 -10.23 -9.97 -4.70
CA VAL A 45 -11.14 -10.88 -5.46
C VAL A 45 -12.51 -10.99 -4.78
N ALA A 46 -12.61 -10.71 -3.48
CA ALA A 46 -13.74 -11.18 -2.67
C ALA A 46 -14.83 -10.14 -2.37
N ALA A 47 -14.60 -8.84 -2.52
CA ALA A 47 -15.57 -7.84 -2.11
C ALA A 47 -16.48 -7.39 -3.26
N THR A 48 -17.80 -7.41 -3.04
CA THR A 48 -18.81 -6.85 -3.95
C THR A 48 -19.09 -5.37 -3.62
N GLY A 49 -19.43 -4.58 -4.65
CA GLY A 49 -19.78 -3.16 -4.51
C GLY A 49 -18.57 -2.20 -4.53
N PRO A 50 -18.81 -0.88 -4.39
CA PRO A 50 -17.77 0.12 -4.45
C PRO A 50 -16.84 0.05 -3.25
N MET A 51 -15.52 0.21 -3.50
CA MET A 51 -14.48 0.13 -2.48
C MET A 51 -14.32 1.44 -1.71
N GLN A 52 -13.73 1.34 -0.54
CA GLN A 52 -13.22 2.48 0.21
C GLN A 52 -11.69 2.35 0.27
N ILE A 53 -11.01 3.15 -0.51
CA ILE A 53 -9.54 3.09 -0.63
C ILE A 53 -8.90 3.96 0.44
N MET A 54 -7.91 3.40 1.11
CA MET A 54 -7.03 4.13 2.03
C MET A 54 -5.62 4.10 1.51
N ILE A 55 -4.96 5.26 1.51
CA ILE A 55 -3.59 5.43 1.02
C ILE A 55 -2.71 5.91 2.16
N ASP A 56 -1.58 5.25 2.32
CA ASP A 56 -0.53 5.68 3.25
C ASP A 56 0.85 5.23 2.77
N GLY A 57 1.89 5.87 3.31
CA GLY A 57 3.28 5.59 3.03
C GLY A 57 4.08 5.25 4.27
N THR A 58 5.06 4.37 4.15
CA THR A 58 5.98 4.04 5.23
C THR A 58 7.40 3.87 4.74
N GLY A 59 8.38 4.14 5.63
CA GLY A 59 9.78 3.86 5.36
C GLY A 59 10.11 2.38 5.53
N LEU A 60 10.91 1.84 4.60
CA LEU A 60 11.57 0.55 4.69
C LEU A 60 13.08 0.75 4.63
N LYS A 61 13.81 0.14 5.55
CA LYS A 61 15.28 0.14 5.54
C LYS A 61 15.79 -0.68 4.34
N MET A 62 16.92 -0.33 3.79
CA MET A 62 17.65 -1.21 2.85
C MET A 62 18.72 -1.99 3.60
N HIS A 63 18.94 -3.23 3.18
CA HIS A 63 20.01 -4.05 3.74
C HIS A 63 21.38 -3.38 3.50
N ARG A 64 22.29 -3.49 4.48
CA ARG A 64 23.68 -3.00 4.34
C ARG A 64 24.30 -3.62 3.08
N GLY A 65 24.80 -2.79 2.17
CA GLY A 65 25.36 -3.20 0.88
C GLY A 65 24.45 -2.96 -0.33
N SER A 66 23.19 -2.59 -0.12
CA SER A 66 22.25 -2.20 -1.18
C SER A 66 22.18 -0.69 -1.39
N ALA A 67 22.90 0.09 -0.58
CA ALA A 67 22.96 1.54 -0.69
C ALA A 67 23.82 1.97 -1.88
N PRO A 68 23.39 2.97 -2.68
CA PRO A 68 24.24 3.60 -3.68
C PRO A 68 25.53 4.14 -3.06
N PRO A 69 26.66 4.16 -3.81
CA PRO A 69 27.93 4.65 -3.31
C PRO A 69 27.90 6.09 -2.78
N GLU A 70 27.01 6.91 -3.33
CA GLU A 70 26.82 8.33 -2.98
C GLU A 70 26.20 8.52 -1.58
N ASP A 71 25.51 7.51 -1.09
CA ASP A 71 24.78 7.55 0.19
C ASP A 71 25.58 7.01 1.39
N LYS A 72 26.90 6.77 1.20
CA LYS A 72 27.78 6.23 2.25
C LYS A 72 27.91 7.15 3.48
N ARG A 73 27.56 8.45 3.36
CA ARG A 73 27.56 9.41 4.46
C ARG A 73 26.31 9.31 5.33
N ASN A 74 25.21 8.84 4.77
CA ASN A 74 23.96 8.63 5.49
C ASN A 74 23.80 7.12 5.79
N ARG A 75 24.05 6.73 7.02
CA ARG A 75 24.11 5.33 7.49
C ARG A 75 22.82 4.52 7.31
N ARG A 76 21.76 5.10 6.70
CA ARG A 76 20.46 4.46 6.52
C ARG A 76 19.89 4.84 5.16
N SER A 77 20.15 4.05 4.15
CA SER A 77 19.42 4.15 2.92
C SER A 77 18.02 3.58 3.13
N TRP A 78 17.02 4.39 2.80
CA TRP A 78 15.61 4.05 2.96
C TRP A 78 14.94 3.99 1.60
N ARG A 79 13.89 3.18 1.52
CA ARG A 79 12.86 3.24 0.49
C ARG A 79 11.55 3.66 1.13
N LYS A 80 10.65 4.23 0.36
CA LYS A 80 9.27 4.41 0.77
C LYS A 80 8.40 3.34 0.13
N LEU A 81 7.57 2.72 0.93
CA LEU A 81 6.50 1.84 0.50
C LEU A 81 5.20 2.61 0.63
N HIS A 82 4.48 2.74 -0.48
CA HIS A 82 3.15 3.32 -0.52
C HIS A 82 2.16 2.20 -0.79
N LEU A 83 1.06 2.18 -0.03
CA LEU A 83 0.01 1.18 -0.12
C LEU A 83 -1.33 1.84 -0.40
N ALA A 84 -2.13 1.22 -1.27
CA ALA A 84 -3.56 1.44 -1.36
C ALA A 84 -4.26 0.19 -0.83
N VAL A 85 -5.16 0.36 0.13
CA VAL A 85 -5.83 -0.71 0.88
C VAL A 85 -7.33 -0.53 0.77
N ASP A 86 -8.08 -1.61 0.54
CA ASP A 86 -9.53 -1.63 0.67
C ASP A 86 -9.91 -1.73 2.15
N ALA A 87 -10.55 -0.69 2.69
CA ALA A 87 -10.98 -0.65 4.09
C ALA A 87 -11.91 -1.80 4.47
N LYS A 88 -12.77 -2.23 3.54
CA LYS A 88 -13.79 -3.25 3.80
C LYS A 88 -13.20 -4.66 3.79
N ALA A 89 -12.35 -4.95 2.82
CA ALA A 89 -11.71 -6.26 2.68
C ALA A 89 -10.43 -6.40 3.53
N ALA A 90 -9.87 -5.29 4.01
CA ALA A 90 -8.54 -5.21 4.64
C ALA A 90 -7.43 -5.77 3.73
N GLU A 91 -7.61 -5.70 2.41
CA GLU A 91 -6.67 -6.20 1.41
C GLU A 91 -5.88 -5.06 0.77
N ILE A 92 -4.63 -5.34 0.47
CA ILE A 92 -3.76 -4.41 -0.27
C ILE A 92 -4.15 -4.49 -1.75
N LEU A 93 -4.63 -3.39 -2.31
CA LEU A 93 -5.03 -3.27 -3.72
C LEU A 93 -3.82 -3.06 -4.63
N SER A 94 -2.92 -2.20 -4.19
CA SER A 94 -1.69 -1.87 -4.91
C SER A 94 -0.58 -1.44 -3.97
N ALA A 95 0.65 -1.56 -4.44
CA ALA A 95 1.84 -1.16 -3.71
C ALA A 95 2.87 -0.52 -4.65
N LYS A 96 3.50 0.55 -4.22
CA LYS A 96 4.58 1.23 -4.94
C LYS A 96 5.78 1.44 -4.03
N VAL A 97 6.96 1.08 -4.52
CA VAL A 97 8.23 1.37 -3.85
C VAL A 97 8.90 2.54 -4.55
N THR A 98 9.29 3.55 -3.78
CA THR A 98 9.97 4.74 -4.29
C THR A 98 11.26 5.00 -3.53
N THR A 99 12.07 5.94 -4.00
CA THR A 99 13.21 6.48 -3.26
C THR A 99 12.72 7.33 -2.08
N TYR A 100 13.56 7.51 -1.08
CA TYR A 100 13.20 8.23 0.15
C TYR A 100 12.84 9.70 -0.09
N ASP A 101 13.43 10.34 -1.06
CA ASP A 101 13.22 11.74 -1.45
C ASP A 101 11.92 11.99 -2.22
N THR A 102 11.27 10.91 -2.71
CA THR A 102 9.98 11.02 -3.40
C THR A 102 8.89 11.50 -2.43
N ARG A 103 8.12 12.52 -2.84
CA ARG A 103 6.96 12.99 -2.07
C ARG A 103 5.86 11.93 -2.03
N ASP A 104 5.15 11.82 -0.91
CA ASP A 104 4.12 10.78 -0.72
C ASP A 104 2.94 10.91 -1.70
N SER A 105 2.65 12.12 -2.17
CA SER A 105 1.62 12.40 -3.18
C SER A 105 1.99 11.93 -4.60
N THR A 106 3.28 11.82 -4.92
CA THR A 106 3.75 11.51 -6.28
C THR A 106 3.30 10.13 -6.80
N PRO A 107 3.33 9.04 -6.02
CA PRO A 107 2.96 7.72 -6.52
C PRO A 107 1.44 7.44 -6.56
N VAL A 108 0.60 8.39 -6.17
CA VAL A 108 -0.86 8.18 -6.10
C VAL A 108 -1.48 7.77 -7.45
N PRO A 109 -1.15 8.39 -8.60
CA PRO A 109 -1.65 7.91 -9.90
C PRO A 109 -1.32 6.44 -10.14
N ASP A 110 -0.06 6.04 -9.90
CA ASP A 110 0.41 4.66 -10.07
C ASP A 110 -0.23 3.67 -9.09
N LEU A 111 -0.64 4.13 -7.92
CA LEU A 111 -1.37 3.31 -6.94
C LEU A 111 -2.82 3.08 -7.34
N LEU A 112 -3.45 4.06 -7.97
CA LEU A 112 -4.86 3.97 -8.37
C LEU A 112 -5.04 3.33 -9.74
N ALA A 113 -4.12 3.52 -10.68
CA ALA A 113 -4.21 2.99 -12.04
C ALA A 113 -4.50 1.47 -12.13
N PRO A 114 -3.95 0.60 -11.25
CA PRO A 114 -4.29 -0.81 -11.29
C PRO A 114 -5.64 -1.16 -10.65
N VAL A 115 -6.37 -0.20 -10.07
CA VAL A 115 -7.63 -0.45 -9.37
C VAL A 115 -8.78 -0.38 -10.37
N GLU A 116 -9.23 -1.53 -10.86
CA GLU A 116 -10.27 -1.62 -11.91
C GLU A 116 -11.70 -1.46 -11.38
N ARG A 117 -11.92 -1.73 -10.08
CA ARG A 117 -13.23 -1.65 -9.44
C ARG A 117 -13.59 -0.21 -9.07
N ALA A 118 -14.90 0.06 -9.10
CA ALA A 118 -15.43 1.32 -8.60
C ALA A 118 -15.08 1.56 -7.14
N PHE A 119 -14.69 2.77 -6.80
CA PHE A 119 -14.45 3.17 -5.41
C PHE A 119 -15.31 4.37 -5.02
N ALA A 120 -15.95 4.25 -3.85
CA ALA A 120 -16.85 5.26 -3.30
C ALA A 120 -16.09 6.37 -2.60
N SER A 121 -14.95 6.05 -2.01
CA SER A 121 -14.13 7.04 -1.31
C SER A 121 -12.64 6.72 -1.36
N VAL A 122 -11.84 7.79 -1.30
CA VAL A 122 -10.38 7.71 -1.08
C VAL A 122 -10.04 8.51 0.17
N MET A 123 -9.30 7.90 1.06
CA MET A 123 -8.85 8.46 2.33
C MET A 123 -7.33 8.47 2.40
N ALA A 124 -6.74 9.59 2.78
CA ALA A 124 -5.30 9.71 3.01
C ALA A 124 -5.02 10.77 4.08
N ASP A 125 -3.77 10.89 4.51
CA ASP A 125 -3.38 11.93 5.46
C ASP A 125 -3.18 13.30 4.80
N GLY A 126 -2.90 14.35 5.61
CA GLY A 126 -2.73 15.72 5.11
C GLY A 126 -1.50 15.92 4.23
N ALA A 127 -0.56 14.99 4.16
CA ALA A 127 0.58 15.06 3.23
C ALA A 127 0.14 14.86 1.77
N TYR A 128 -1.03 14.25 1.59
CA TYR A 128 -1.67 14.03 0.28
C TYR A 128 -2.60 15.17 -0.14
N ASP A 129 -2.76 16.22 0.65
CA ASP A 129 -3.60 17.38 0.32
C ASP A 129 -2.94 18.25 -0.77
N ARG A 130 -3.08 17.80 -2.02
CA ARG A 130 -2.49 18.42 -3.22
C ARG A 130 -3.39 18.24 -4.42
N ALA A 131 -3.46 19.27 -5.28
CA ALA A 131 -4.24 19.23 -6.52
C ALA A 131 -3.93 17.99 -7.37
N SER A 132 -2.66 17.59 -7.49
CA SER A 132 -2.27 16.40 -8.25
C SER A 132 -2.89 15.11 -7.73
N VAL A 133 -3.15 15.00 -6.41
CA VAL A 133 -3.82 13.83 -5.81
C VAL A 133 -5.31 13.85 -6.13
N TYR A 134 -5.96 15.01 -6.00
CA TYR A 134 -7.37 15.16 -6.36
C TYR A 134 -7.61 14.84 -7.83
N ASN A 135 -6.74 15.33 -8.74
CA ASN A 135 -6.78 15.03 -10.17
C ASN A 135 -6.62 13.54 -10.43
N ALA A 136 -5.60 12.91 -9.82
CA ALA A 136 -5.36 11.48 -9.98
C ALA A 136 -6.55 10.63 -9.52
N ILE A 137 -7.22 11.02 -8.43
CA ILE A 137 -8.43 10.35 -7.96
C ILE A 137 -9.57 10.52 -8.97
N ALA A 138 -9.77 11.73 -9.48
CA ALA A 138 -10.82 12.02 -10.46
C ALA A 138 -10.60 11.27 -11.78
N GLU A 139 -9.37 11.22 -12.28
CA GLU A 139 -8.99 10.52 -13.51
C GLU A 139 -9.17 9.00 -13.43
N ASN A 140 -8.88 8.41 -12.26
CA ASN A 140 -8.99 6.96 -12.02
C ASN A 140 -10.36 6.56 -11.45
N ALA A 141 -11.21 7.51 -11.09
CA ALA A 141 -12.57 7.23 -10.66
C ALA A 141 -13.37 6.61 -11.82
N PRO A 142 -14.04 5.47 -11.61
CA PRO A 142 -14.80 4.83 -12.67
C PRO A 142 -15.94 5.74 -13.15
N ARG A 143 -15.97 6.01 -14.45
CA ARG A 143 -16.97 6.88 -15.11
C ARG A 143 -18.43 6.40 -14.97
N LYS A 144 -18.63 5.14 -14.55
CA LYS A 144 -19.96 4.53 -14.37
C LYS A 144 -20.53 4.65 -12.95
N SER A 145 -19.86 5.35 -12.05
CA SER A 145 -20.42 5.58 -10.71
C SER A 145 -21.50 6.65 -10.77
N HIS A 146 -22.69 6.36 -10.25
CA HIS A 146 -23.82 7.32 -10.16
C HIS A 146 -23.55 8.45 -9.14
N SER A 147 -22.51 8.32 -8.33
CA SER A 147 -22.11 9.32 -7.34
C SER A 147 -20.62 9.61 -7.45
N PRO A 148 -20.21 10.88 -7.29
CA PRO A 148 -18.79 11.23 -7.30
C PRO A 148 -18.03 10.54 -6.17
N THR A 149 -16.80 10.13 -6.45
CA THR A 149 -15.91 9.57 -5.43
C THR A 149 -15.65 10.58 -4.33
N ARG A 150 -15.93 10.21 -3.09
CA ARG A 150 -15.70 11.08 -1.93
C ARG A 150 -14.21 11.08 -1.56
N ILE A 151 -13.60 12.27 -1.46
CA ILE A 151 -12.20 12.42 -1.07
C ILE A 151 -12.13 12.96 0.35
N VAL A 152 -11.53 12.18 1.26
CA VAL A 152 -11.40 12.49 2.68
C VAL A 152 -9.92 12.66 3.02
N ILE A 153 -9.41 13.84 2.77
CA ILE A 153 -8.04 14.25 3.07
C ILE A 153 -8.13 15.50 3.95
N PRO A 154 -7.55 15.49 5.16
CA PRO A 154 -7.55 16.68 6.00
C PRO A 154 -6.67 17.76 5.35
N PRO A 155 -7.14 19.01 5.29
CA PRO A 155 -6.35 20.09 4.74
C PRO A 155 -5.05 20.29 5.55
N GLY A 156 -3.97 20.60 4.84
CA GLY A 156 -2.70 20.97 5.41
C GLY A 156 -2.82 22.25 6.25
N ARG A 157 -1.80 22.53 7.10
CA ARG A 157 -1.80 23.73 7.95
C ARG A 157 -1.95 25.03 7.16
N ASN A 158 -1.42 25.08 5.94
CA ASN A 158 -1.37 26.25 5.08
C ASN A 158 -2.35 26.17 3.90
N SER A 159 -3.24 25.17 3.90
CA SER A 159 -4.25 25.03 2.85
C SER A 159 -5.20 26.23 2.89
N ARG A 160 -5.39 26.87 1.74
CA ARG A 160 -6.33 27.97 1.52
C ARG A 160 -7.38 27.51 0.52
N LEU A 161 -8.54 28.16 0.55
CA LEU A 161 -9.55 28.00 -0.48
C LEU A 161 -8.94 28.42 -1.84
N ALA A 162 -9.22 27.65 -2.87
CA ALA A 162 -8.82 28.04 -4.22
C ALA A 162 -9.58 29.31 -4.62
N GLU A 163 -8.88 30.28 -5.19
CA GLU A 163 -9.47 31.53 -5.68
C GLU A 163 -10.26 31.30 -6.98
N ASP A 164 -9.91 30.23 -7.71
CA ASP A 164 -10.57 29.84 -8.95
C ASP A 164 -11.41 28.57 -8.73
N HIS A 165 -12.64 28.55 -9.22
CA HIS A 165 -13.61 27.46 -9.07
C HIS A 165 -13.28 26.24 -9.94
N ASP A 166 -12.05 25.77 -9.90
CA ASP A 166 -11.68 24.50 -10.52
C ASP A 166 -12.44 23.36 -9.85
N VAL A 167 -13.32 22.71 -10.60
CA VAL A 167 -14.20 21.62 -10.14
C VAL A 167 -13.41 20.51 -9.44
N VAL A 168 -12.14 20.33 -9.82
CA VAL A 168 -11.25 19.30 -9.28
C VAL A 168 -10.81 19.62 -7.85
N ASN A 169 -10.60 20.88 -7.51
CA ASN A 169 -10.23 21.31 -6.16
C ASN A 169 -11.44 21.43 -5.21
N GLY A 170 -12.66 21.35 -5.74
CA GLY A 170 -13.89 21.60 -4.99
C GLY A 170 -14.07 20.69 -3.76
N GLN A 171 -13.55 19.45 -3.77
CA GLN A 171 -13.62 18.56 -2.60
C GLN A 171 -12.61 18.92 -1.52
N GLY A 172 -11.40 19.39 -1.89
CA GLY A 172 -10.42 19.94 -0.95
C GLY A 172 -11.00 21.17 -0.23
N ASP A 173 -11.54 22.11 -0.98
CA ASP A 173 -12.23 23.29 -0.46
C ASP A 173 -13.44 22.91 0.41
N GLY A 174 -14.19 21.89 -0.01
CA GLY A 174 -15.29 21.32 0.77
C GLY A 174 -14.83 20.84 2.15
N ASN A 175 -13.70 20.17 2.24
CA ASN A 175 -13.11 19.74 3.52
C ASN A 175 -12.69 20.93 4.38
N ILE A 176 -12.10 21.99 3.77
CA ILE A 176 -11.71 23.21 4.48
C ILE A 176 -12.96 23.89 5.06
N ARG A 177 -14.00 24.13 4.24
CA ARG A 177 -15.26 24.76 4.69
C ARG A 177 -15.97 23.93 5.75
N HIS A 178 -15.99 22.60 5.60
CA HIS A 178 -16.61 21.71 6.57
C HIS A 178 -15.90 21.77 7.93
N ILE A 179 -14.56 21.73 7.93
CA ILE A 179 -13.77 21.85 9.17
C ILE A 179 -13.97 23.24 9.81
N ALA A 180 -14.02 24.29 9.02
CA ALA A 180 -14.28 25.65 9.52
C ALA A 180 -15.63 25.75 10.21
N ARG A 181 -16.66 25.04 9.70
CA ARG A 181 -18.02 25.05 10.26
C ARG A 181 -18.17 24.21 11.52
N VAL A 182 -17.66 22.98 11.53
CA VAL A 182 -17.94 22.01 12.62
C VAL A 182 -16.74 21.70 13.51
N GLY A 183 -15.57 22.17 13.14
CA GLY A 183 -14.30 21.83 13.78
C GLY A 183 -13.73 20.49 13.32
N ARG A 184 -12.40 20.33 13.45
CA ARG A 184 -11.66 19.16 12.95
C ARG A 184 -12.14 17.84 13.59
N ARG A 185 -12.38 17.84 14.87
CA ARG A 185 -12.82 16.62 15.61
C ARG A 185 -14.18 16.11 15.14
N GLN A 186 -15.12 17.02 14.91
CA GLN A 186 -16.45 16.66 14.42
C GLN A 186 -16.40 16.22 12.94
N TRP A 187 -15.61 16.91 12.11
CA TRP A 187 -15.35 16.51 10.74
C TRP A 187 -14.79 15.08 10.65
N GLN A 188 -13.83 14.72 11.51
CA GLN A 188 -13.27 13.36 11.55
C GLN A 188 -14.34 12.30 11.88
N LYS A 189 -15.27 12.60 12.78
CA LYS A 189 -16.39 11.70 13.12
C LYS A 189 -17.34 11.55 11.93
N GLU A 190 -17.78 12.65 11.33
CA GLU A 190 -18.75 12.67 10.23
C GLU A 190 -18.19 12.05 8.94
N THR A 191 -16.91 12.21 8.71
CA THR A 191 -16.22 11.62 7.54
C THR A 191 -15.77 10.19 7.78
N LYS A 192 -15.85 9.68 9.01
CA LYS A 192 -15.27 8.39 9.43
C LYS A 192 -13.75 8.32 9.21
N TYR A 193 -13.06 9.45 9.31
CA TYR A 193 -11.63 9.56 9.04
C TYR A 193 -10.75 8.64 9.92
N ASN A 194 -11.26 8.27 11.09
CA ASN A 194 -10.61 7.29 11.97
C ASN A 194 -10.38 5.92 11.31
N GLN A 195 -11.17 5.56 10.28
CA GLN A 195 -10.95 4.33 9.51
C GLN A 195 -9.59 4.31 8.80
N ARG A 196 -8.92 5.47 8.64
CA ARG A 196 -7.56 5.53 8.10
C ARG A 196 -6.57 4.65 8.85
N SER A 197 -6.81 4.38 10.13
CA SER A 197 -5.98 3.45 10.91
C SER A 197 -5.90 2.04 10.32
N LEU A 198 -6.82 1.64 9.44
CA LEU A 198 -6.77 0.34 8.78
C LEU A 198 -5.58 0.20 7.81
N VAL A 199 -5.17 1.29 7.14
CA VAL A 199 -3.95 1.23 6.32
C VAL A 199 -2.70 1.16 7.20
N GLU A 200 -2.69 1.82 8.34
CA GLU A 200 -1.61 1.71 9.34
C GLU A 200 -1.51 0.27 9.87
N THR A 201 -2.65 -0.39 10.06
CA THR A 201 -2.71 -1.81 10.42
C THR A 201 -2.11 -2.68 9.31
N ALA A 202 -2.42 -2.42 8.03
CA ALA A 202 -1.82 -3.15 6.92
C ALA A 202 -0.31 -2.94 6.84
N VAL A 203 0.17 -1.72 7.06
CA VAL A 203 1.61 -1.38 7.16
C VAL A 203 2.27 -2.12 8.33
N SER A 204 1.62 -2.12 9.50
CA SER A 204 2.13 -2.82 10.69
C SER A 204 2.24 -4.32 10.45
N ARG A 205 1.20 -4.95 9.88
CA ARG A 205 1.22 -6.37 9.51
C ARG A 205 2.35 -6.67 8.52
N PHE A 206 2.51 -5.83 7.49
CA PHE A 206 3.60 -5.98 6.53
C PHE A 206 4.97 -6.02 7.23
N LYS A 207 5.21 -5.09 8.16
CA LYS A 207 6.49 -5.01 8.89
C LYS A 207 6.70 -6.17 9.86
N ASN A 208 5.65 -6.58 10.55
CA ASN A 208 5.73 -7.64 11.56
C ASN A 208 5.88 -9.03 10.93
N GLU A 209 5.11 -9.32 9.87
CA GLU A 209 5.11 -10.65 9.25
C GLU A 209 6.29 -10.86 8.30
N PHE A 210 6.76 -9.80 7.65
CA PHE A 210 7.84 -9.94 6.68
C PHE A 210 9.12 -9.27 7.13
N THR A 211 9.15 -7.92 7.13
CA THR A 211 10.35 -7.17 7.54
C THR A 211 10.12 -5.66 7.47
N ASP A 212 10.85 -4.92 8.27
CA ASP A 212 11.01 -3.47 8.15
C ASP A 212 12.17 -3.09 7.19
N SER A 213 12.85 -4.09 6.63
CA SER A 213 14.03 -3.91 5.77
C SER A 213 13.99 -4.77 4.52
N LEU A 214 14.33 -4.18 3.38
CA LEU A 214 14.42 -4.84 2.08
C LEU A 214 15.77 -5.56 1.96
N ARG A 215 15.75 -6.84 1.62
CA ARG A 215 16.95 -7.68 1.42
C ARG A 215 17.51 -7.56 0.01
N SER A 216 16.65 -7.31 -0.96
CA SER A 216 17.02 -7.17 -2.37
C SER A 216 17.88 -5.94 -2.59
N ARG A 217 18.86 -6.05 -3.51
CA ARG A 217 19.86 -5.00 -3.73
C ARG A 217 19.41 -3.93 -4.74
N THR A 218 18.65 -4.28 -5.74
CA THR A 218 18.21 -3.36 -6.78
C THR A 218 16.76 -2.94 -6.57
N LEU A 219 16.38 -1.74 -7.01
CA LEU A 219 15.00 -1.27 -6.91
C LEU A 219 14.01 -2.25 -7.58
N ARG A 220 14.39 -2.81 -8.73
CA ARG A 220 13.57 -3.80 -9.45
C ARG A 220 13.26 -5.02 -8.58
N THR A 221 14.27 -5.59 -7.93
CA THR A 221 14.09 -6.77 -7.06
C THR A 221 13.42 -6.41 -5.73
N GLN A 222 13.63 -5.19 -5.21
CA GLN A 222 12.91 -4.65 -4.05
C GLN A 222 11.41 -4.54 -4.32
N VAL A 223 11.03 -4.07 -5.51
CA VAL A 223 9.61 -4.05 -5.94
C VAL A 223 9.02 -5.45 -5.97
N SER A 224 9.76 -6.44 -6.48
CA SER A 224 9.29 -7.84 -6.50
C SER A 224 9.15 -8.41 -5.09
N GLU A 225 10.10 -8.13 -4.19
CA GLU A 225 10.05 -8.53 -2.77
C GLU A 225 8.82 -7.99 -2.08
N VAL A 226 8.53 -6.70 -2.22
CA VAL A 226 7.33 -6.06 -1.66
C VAL A 226 6.05 -6.68 -2.23
N ARG A 227 6.00 -6.94 -3.53
CA ARG A 227 4.81 -7.53 -4.16
C ARG A 227 4.50 -8.91 -3.65
N ILE A 228 5.53 -9.77 -3.53
CA ILE A 228 5.38 -11.10 -2.94
C ILE A 228 4.82 -10.98 -1.53
N ALA A 229 5.37 -10.10 -0.71
CA ALA A 229 4.91 -9.87 0.64
C ALA A 229 3.45 -9.40 0.70
N CYS A 230 3.07 -8.43 -0.14
CA CYS A 230 1.68 -7.95 -0.22
C CYS A 230 0.71 -9.05 -0.68
N THR A 231 1.10 -9.87 -1.67
CA THR A 231 0.30 -11.00 -2.13
C THR A 231 0.09 -12.04 -1.03
N LEU A 232 1.15 -12.34 -0.27
CA LEU A 232 1.06 -13.26 0.86
C LEU A 232 0.17 -12.72 1.97
N LEU A 233 0.28 -11.42 2.31
CA LEU A 233 -0.62 -10.77 3.28
C LEU A 233 -2.08 -10.88 2.87
N ASN A 234 -2.40 -10.62 1.61
CA ASN A 234 -3.75 -10.77 1.10
C ASN A 234 -4.23 -12.24 1.18
N THR A 235 -3.35 -13.19 0.85
CA THR A 235 -3.66 -14.61 1.00
C THR A 235 -3.96 -14.96 2.46
N MET A 236 -3.15 -14.49 3.40
CA MET A 236 -3.39 -14.68 4.84
C MET A 236 -4.71 -14.04 5.28
N THR A 237 -5.03 -12.83 4.79
CA THR A 237 -6.30 -12.15 5.07
C THR A 237 -7.50 -12.97 4.59
N ARG A 238 -7.41 -13.59 3.41
CA ARG A 238 -8.48 -14.44 2.84
C ARG A 238 -8.65 -15.77 3.56
N LEU A 239 -7.57 -16.34 4.08
CA LEU A 239 -7.62 -17.56 4.88
C LEU A 239 -8.29 -17.36 6.24
N GLY A 240 -8.46 -16.09 6.64
CA GLY A 240 -9.07 -15.72 7.92
C GLY A 240 -8.05 -15.69 9.06
N MET A 241 -8.51 -15.15 10.20
CA MET A 241 -7.73 -15.14 11.43
C MET A 241 -7.73 -16.55 12.05
N PRO A 242 -6.60 -17.03 12.58
CA PRO A 242 -6.60 -18.31 13.29
C PRO A 242 -7.55 -18.24 14.50
N ASN A 243 -8.40 -19.24 14.64
CA ASN A 243 -9.22 -19.41 15.83
C ASN A 243 -8.31 -19.89 16.97
N GLY A 244 -7.85 -18.96 17.81
CA GLY A 244 -7.10 -19.28 19.01
C GLY A 244 -8.06 -19.76 20.12
N HIS A 245 -7.81 -20.94 20.67
CA HIS A 245 -8.43 -21.38 21.91
C HIS A 245 -7.42 -21.16 23.05
N CYS A 246 -7.85 -20.45 24.11
CA CYS A 246 -7.07 -20.47 25.35
C CYS A 246 -7.03 -21.91 25.87
N VAL A 247 -5.85 -22.49 25.95
CA VAL A 247 -5.64 -23.73 26.71
C VAL A 247 -5.45 -23.27 28.15
N ALA A 248 -6.43 -23.62 29.01
CA ALA A 248 -6.38 -23.34 30.45
C ALA A 248 -5.37 -24.27 31.13
#